data_ee36fa3736c75c460b46c1651e55c20c
#
_entry.id   ee36fa3736c75c460b46c1651e55c20c
#
_cell.length_a   1.000
_cell.length_b   1.000
_cell.length_c   1.000
_cell.angle_alpha   90.00
_cell.angle_beta   90.00
_cell.angle_gamma   90.00
#
_symmetry.space_group_name_H-M   'P 1'
#
loop_
_entity.id
_entity.type
_entity.pdbx_description
1 polymer ?
#
loop_
_entity_poly.entity_id
_entity_poly.type
_entity_poly.pdbx_seq_one_letter_code
_entity_poly.pdbx_strand_id
1 'polypeptide(L)'
;DIAVIGAGHAGIEAALAAARLGLETVCFTINLDAVGNMPCNPAIGGTGKGHLVRELDALGGEMAKAADKACIQYRMLNRGKGPAVWSLRAQADRREYQKVMKHTLERQSHLTVRQGEVVDIRTENGRVAQVVLRTGAVFQVKAAVICSGTYLHGRTIIGECIEESGPDGMHAATALTERLLALGLPLRRFK
;
A
#
# COMPACT_ATOMS: atom_id res chain seq x y z
N ASP A 1 0.54 17.08 8.24
CA ASP A 1 -0.91 17.06 8.02
C ASP A 1 -1.45 15.63 7.95
N ILE A 2 -0.86 14.78 7.09
CA ILE A 2 -1.37 13.44 6.81
C ILE A 2 -0.33 12.39 7.17
N ALA A 3 -0.74 11.32 7.86
CA ALA A 3 0.01 10.08 7.99
C ALA A 3 -0.58 9.01 7.09
N VAL A 4 0.24 8.38 6.26
CA VAL A 4 -0.13 7.20 5.48
C VAL A 4 0.55 5.98 6.09
N ILE A 5 -0.23 4.96 6.45
CA ILE A 5 0.24 3.79 7.16
C ILE A 5 0.31 2.59 6.20
N GLY A 6 1.49 2.29 5.74
CA GLY A 6 1.79 1.27 4.74
C GLY A 6 2.18 1.86 3.40
N ALA A 7 3.32 1.43 2.85
CA ALA A 7 3.84 1.82 1.54
C ALA A 7 3.69 0.71 0.48
N GLY A 8 2.58 -0.01 0.54
CA GLY A 8 2.09 -0.83 -0.56
C GLY A 8 1.44 0.03 -1.66
N HIS A 9 0.81 -0.59 -2.66
CA HIS A 9 0.24 0.15 -3.79
C HIS A 9 -0.75 1.25 -3.37
N ALA A 10 -1.70 0.94 -2.49
CA ALA A 10 -2.67 1.90 -2.00
C ALA A 10 -2.02 3.06 -1.22
N GLY A 11 -1.02 2.73 -0.37
CA GLY A 11 -0.34 3.74 0.42
C GLY A 11 0.54 4.66 -0.40
N ILE A 12 1.20 4.15 -1.43
CA ILE A 12 1.98 4.97 -2.37
C ILE A 12 1.08 5.99 -3.06
N GLU A 13 -0.04 5.54 -3.62
CA GLU A 13 -0.98 6.42 -4.30
C GLU A 13 -1.60 7.45 -3.36
N ALA A 14 -1.98 7.06 -2.14
CA ALA A 14 -2.51 7.97 -1.13
C ALA A 14 -1.47 9.02 -0.71
N ALA A 15 -0.22 8.61 -0.48
CA ALA A 15 0.85 9.50 -0.08
C ALA A 15 1.21 10.50 -1.19
N LEU A 16 1.32 10.04 -2.43
CA LEU A 16 1.57 10.91 -3.58
C LEU A 16 0.42 11.88 -3.82
N ALA A 17 -0.83 11.42 -3.74
CA ALA A 17 -1.99 12.28 -3.90
C ALA A 17 -2.03 13.38 -2.83
N ALA A 18 -1.83 13.05 -1.55
CA ALA A 18 -1.82 14.01 -0.47
C ALA A 18 -0.69 15.05 -0.64
N ALA A 19 0.53 14.59 -0.95
CA ALA A 19 1.67 15.47 -1.16
C ALA A 19 1.51 16.38 -2.39
N ARG A 20 0.95 15.88 -3.49
CA ARG A 20 0.66 16.65 -4.70
C ARG A 20 -0.42 17.71 -4.49
N LEU A 21 -1.30 17.52 -3.51
CA LEU A 21 -2.23 18.54 -3.03
C LEU A 21 -1.58 19.59 -2.11
N GLY A 22 -0.27 19.52 -1.88
CA GLY A 22 0.47 20.44 -1.02
C GLY A 22 0.34 20.15 0.48
N LEU A 23 -0.10 18.94 0.86
CA LEU A 23 -0.21 18.56 2.28
C LEU A 23 1.09 17.93 2.75
N GLU A 24 1.61 18.39 3.89
CA GLU A 24 2.76 17.76 4.55
C GLU A 24 2.40 16.32 4.93
N THR A 25 3.01 15.38 4.28
CA THR A 25 2.66 13.96 4.34
C THR A 25 3.83 13.11 4.83
N VAL A 26 3.56 12.19 5.75
CA VAL A 26 4.51 11.16 6.14
C VAL A 26 3.93 9.78 5.77
N CYS A 27 4.69 8.98 5.05
CA CYS A 27 4.35 7.61 4.71
C CYS A 27 5.20 6.63 5.54
N PHE A 28 4.56 5.83 6.38
CA PHE A 28 5.22 4.85 7.20
C PHE A 28 5.22 3.47 6.53
N THR A 29 6.35 2.80 6.60
CA THR A 29 6.50 1.40 6.18
C THR A 29 7.29 0.62 7.21
N ILE A 30 6.97 -0.65 7.40
CA ILE A 30 7.75 -1.51 8.31
C ILE A 30 9.11 -1.87 7.73
N ASN A 31 9.28 -1.78 6.41
CA ASN A 31 10.54 -2.03 5.72
C ASN A 31 10.63 -1.16 4.46
N LEU A 32 11.68 -0.34 4.35
CA LEU A 32 11.93 0.51 3.19
C LEU A 32 12.24 -0.28 1.90
N ASP A 33 12.70 -1.51 2.01
CA ASP A 33 12.96 -2.37 0.86
C ASP A 33 11.71 -3.10 0.36
N ALA A 34 10.59 -2.95 1.09
CA ALA A 34 9.29 -3.50 0.72
C ALA A 34 8.32 -2.45 0.14
N VAL A 35 8.79 -1.24 -0.13
CA VAL A 35 7.98 -0.21 -0.80
C VAL A 35 7.56 -0.71 -2.19
N GLY A 36 6.26 -0.63 -2.51
CA GLY A 36 5.72 -1.11 -3.79
C GLY A 36 5.85 -2.62 -4.00
N ASN A 37 5.95 -3.39 -2.92
CA ASN A 37 6.14 -4.83 -3.01
C ASN A 37 4.99 -5.54 -3.72
N MET A 38 5.33 -6.54 -4.56
CA MET A 38 4.39 -7.43 -5.23
C MET A 38 4.62 -8.87 -4.73
N PRO A 39 4.10 -9.25 -3.55
CA PRO A 39 4.42 -10.53 -2.93
C PRO A 39 3.84 -11.74 -3.68
N CYS A 40 2.86 -11.52 -4.54
CA CYS A 40 2.26 -12.54 -5.38
C CYS A 40 2.90 -12.52 -6.78
N ASN A 41 2.13 -12.45 -7.84
CA ASN A 41 2.65 -12.32 -9.21
C ASN A 41 3.04 -10.87 -9.49
N PRO A 42 4.23 -10.60 -10.05
CA PRO A 42 4.64 -9.25 -10.42
C PRO A 42 3.93 -8.82 -11.72
N ALA A 43 2.61 -8.62 -11.62
CA ALA A 43 1.76 -8.25 -12.74
C ALA A 43 0.75 -7.17 -12.34
N ILE A 44 0.59 -6.19 -13.22
CA ILE A 44 -0.35 -5.07 -13.07
C ILE A 44 -1.46 -5.21 -14.11
N GLY A 45 -2.70 -4.97 -13.69
CA GLY A 45 -3.88 -5.11 -14.55
C GLY A 45 -4.45 -6.52 -14.55
N GLY A 46 -5.01 -6.93 -15.71
CA GLY A 46 -5.74 -8.18 -15.86
C GLY A 46 -7.23 -8.05 -15.55
N THR A 47 -7.94 -9.17 -15.59
CA THR A 47 -9.41 -9.23 -15.43
C THR A 47 -9.83 -8.69 -14.06
N GLY A 48 -10.77 -7.76 -14.05
CA GLY A 48 -11.26 -7.10 -12.82
C GLY A 48 -10.32 -6.07 -12.20
N LYS A 49 -9.12 -5.86 -12.76
CA LYS A 49 -8.11 -4.95 -12.22
C LYS A 49 -7.64 -3.89 -13.22
N GLY A 50 -7.56 -4.22 -14.50
CA GLY A 50 -7.00 -3.33 -15.53
C GLY A 50 -7.76 -2.01 -15.69
N HIS A 51 -9.08 -2.02 -15.54
CA HIS A 51 -9.88 -0.80 -15.57
C HIS A 51 -9.63 0.09 -14.34
N LEU A 52 -9.44 -0.48 -13.15
CA LEU A 52 -9.09 0.29 -11.94
C LEU A 52 -7.73 0.97 -12.09
N VAL A 53 -6.74 0.29 -12.69
CA VAL A 53 -5.43 0.90 -12.98
C VAL A 53 -5.58 2.09 -13.94
N ARG A 54 -6.43 1.98 -14.95
CA ARG A 54 -6.68 3.08 -15.91
C ARG A 54 -7.44 4.25 -15.29
N GLU A 55 -8.42 3.97 -14.43
CA GLU A 55 -9.13 5.01 -13.67
C GLU A 55 -8.17 5.75 -12.75
N LEU A 56 -7.30 5.02 -12.07
CA LEU A 56 -6.27 5.58 -11.20
C LEU A 56 -5.29 6.46 -12.01
N ASP A 57 -4.85 5.99 -13.18
CA ASP A 57 -3.96 6.74 -14.08
C ASP A 57 -4.62 8.04 -14.57
N ALA A 58 -5.90 7.98 -14.94
CA ALA A 58 -6.68 9.16 -15.34
C ALA A 58 -6.79 10.21 -14.22
N LEU A 59 -6.73 9.79 -12.96
CA LEU A 59 -6.68 10.67 -11.79
C LEU A 59 -5.26 11.16 -11.44
N GLY A 60 -4.26 10.81 -12.24
CA GLY A 60 -2.86 11.21 -12.04
C GLY A 60 -2.05 10.24 -11.16
N GLY A 61 -2.54 9.01 -10.95
CA GLY A 61 -1.84 7.96 -10.22
C GLY A 61 -0.50 7.56 -10.83
N GLU A 62 0.30 6.83 -10.09
CA GLU A 62 1.67 6.48 -10.48
C GLU A 62 1.82 5.01 -10.91
N MET A 63 0.89 4.14 -10.51
CA MET A 63 0.97 2.70 -10.75
C MET A 63 1.13 2.34 -12.24
N ALA A 64 0.35 2.94 -13.13
CA ALA A 64 0.43 2.66 -14.56
C ALA A 64 1.76 3.11 -15.16
N LYS A 65 2.23 4.30 -14.78
CA LYS A 65 3.53 4.86 -15.22
C LYS A 65 4.71 3.99 -14.76
N ALA A 66 4.67 3.52 -13.52
CA ALA A 66 5.68 2.61 -12.99
C ALA A 66 5.60 1.23 -13.66
N ALA A 67 4.38 0.74 -13.94
CA ALA A 67 4.16 -0.49 -14.68
C ALA A 67 4.75 -0.41 -16.10
N ASP A 68 4.57 0.70 -16.81
CA ASP A 68 5.13 0.90 -18.15
C ASP A 68 6.67 0.90 -18.13
N LYS A 69 7.28 1.52 -17.12
CA LYS A 69 8.75 1.53 -16.97
C LYS A 69 9.35 0.17 -16.64
N ALA A 70 8.64 -0.61 -15.83
CA ALA A 70 9.11 -1.92 -15.35
C ALA A 70 8.55 -3.11 -16.16
N CYS A 71 7.79 -2.86 -17.24
CA CYS A 71 7.12 -3.89 -18.01
C CYS A 71 8.11 -4.78 -18.77
N ILE A 72 7.96 -6.09 -18.59
CA ILE A 72 8.67 -7.12 -19.37
C ILE A 72 7.81 -7.58 -20.53
N GLN A 73 6.50 -7.70 -20.33
CA GLN A 73 5.56 -8.18 -21.33
C GLN A 73 4.16 -7.61 -21.10
N TYR A 74 3.54 -7.16 -22.17
CA TYR A 74 2.09 -6.91 -22.23
C TYR A 74 1.35 -8.08 -22.84
N ARG A 75 0.23 -8.46 -22.23
CA ARG A 75 -0.65 -9.50 -22.77
C ARG A 75 -2.12 -9.12 -22.60
N MET A 76 -2.87 -9.20 -23.73
CA MET A 76 -4.32 -9.11 -23.69
C MET A 76 -4.90 -10.47 -23.29
N LEU A 77 -5.56 -10.52 -22.13
CA LEU A 77 -6.26 -11.71 -21.63
C LEU A 77 -7.66 -11.80 -22.22
N ASN A 78 -8.23 -13.00 -22.20
CA ASN A 78 -9.62 -13.29 -22.58
C ASN A 78 -9.98 -12.96 -24.04
N ARG A 79 -9.04 -12.95 -24.98
CA ARG A 79 -9.30 -12.65 -26.39
C ARG A 79 -10.39 -13.54 -27.00
N GLY A 80 -10.49 -14.80 -26.60
CA GLY A 80 -11.51 -15.74 -27.07
C GLY A 80 -12.88 -15.55 -26.41
N LYS A 81 -13.06 -14.66 -25.46
CA LYS A 81 -14.32 -14.46 -24.71
C LYS A 81 -15.10 -13.22 -25.13
N GLY A 82 -14.60 -12.49 -26.11
CA GLY A 82 -15.21 -11.26 -26.63
C GLY A 82 -14.67 -9.97 -26.00
N PRO A 83 -14.89 -8.81 -26.67
CA PRO A 83 -14.28 -7.52 -26.31
C PRO A 83 -14.62 -7.01 -24.90
N ALA A 84 -15.81 -7.33 -24.40
CA ALA A 84 -16.28 -6.85 -23.09
C ALA A 84 -15.40 -7.33 -21.92
N VAL A 85 -14.69 -8.43 -22.07
CA VAL A 85 -13.81 -9.01 -21.03
C VAL A 85 -12.33 -9.00 -21.40
N TRP A 86 -11.96 -8.32 -22.48
CA TRP A 86 -10.55 -8.13 -22.83
C TRP A 86 -9.86 -7.33 -21.75
N SER A 87 -8.77 -7.86 -21.25
CA SER A 87 -8.09 -7.29 -20.10
C SER A 87 -6.60 -7.26 -20.33
N LEU A 88 -6.05 -6.05 -20.42
CA LEU A 88 -4.61 -5.87 -20.53
C LEU A 88 -3.94 -6.20 -19.20
N ARG A 89 -2.87 -6.99 -19.26
CA ARG A 89 -1.99 -7.29 -18.14
C ARG A 89 -0.54 -7.00 -18.52
N ALA A 90 0.13 -6.21 -17.71
CA ALA A 90 1.57 -6.01 -17.76
C ALA A 90 2.25 -6.98 -16.81
N GLN A 91 3.16 -7.81 -17.31
CA GLN A 91 4.11 -8.54 -16.49
C GLN A 91 5.28 -7.60 -16.23
N ALA A 92 5.61 -7.35 -14.96
CA ALA A 92 6.63 -6.39 -14.58
C ALA A 92 7.87 -7.07 -13.98
N ASP A 93 9.02 -6.44 -14.13
CA ASP A 93 10.17 -6.70 -13.27
C ASP A 93 9.85 -6.16 -11.87
N ARG A 94 9.76 -7.06 -10.89
CA ARG A 94 9.40 -6.72 -9.51
C ARG A 94 10.37 -5.72 -8.88
N ARG A 95 11.67 -5.90 -9.10
CA ARG A 95 12.70 -5.05 -8.50
C ARG A 95 12.74 -3.68 -9.16
N GLU A 96 12.64 -3.63 -10.47
CA GLU A 96 12.60 -2.36 -11.19
C GLU A 96 11.33 -1.57 -10.84
N TYR A 97 10.17 -2.22 -10.72
CA TYR A 97 8.94 -1.58 -10.26
C TYR A 97 9.09 -0.98 -8.86
N GLN A 98 9.64 -1.75 -7.90
CA GLN A 98 9.89 -1.26 -6.55
C GLN A 98 10.84 -0.07 -6.53
N LYS A 99 11.92 -0.13 -7.32
CA LYS A 99 12.90 0.95 -7.46
C LYS A 99 12.25 2.22 -8.02
N VAL A 100 11.44 2.10 -9.07
CA VAL A 100 10.72 3.24 -9.66
C VAL A 100 9.78 3.86 -8.64
N MET A 101 8.98 3.05 -7.94
CA MET A 101 8.01 3.54 -6.95
C MET A 101 8.69 4.19 -5.74
N LYS A 102 9.74 3.56 -5.20
CA LYS A 102 10.51 4.12 -4.09
C LYS A 102 11.15 5.46 -4.48
N HIS A 103 11.78 5.52 -5.63
CA HIS A 103 12.38 6.75 -6.14
C HIS A 103 11.34 7.87 -6.34
N THR A 104 10.15 7.54 -6.85
CA THR A 104 9.06 8.50 -7.01
C THR A 104 8.62 9.09 -5.67
N LEU A 105 8.46 8.24 -4.64
CA LEU A 105 8.11 8.70 -3.29
C LEU A 105 9.19 9.59 -2.68
N GLU A 106 10.45 9.18 -2.78
CA GLU A 106 11.58 9.89 -2.16
C GLU A 106 11.84 11.27 -2.81
N ARG A 107 11.46 11.44 -4.07
CA ARG A 107 11.60 12.72 -4.78
C ARG A 107 10.38 13.63 -4.70
N GLN A 108 9.28 13.14 -4.17
CA GLN A 108 8.05 13.93 -4.08
C GLN A 108 8.20 15.00 -2.99
N SER A 109 8.02 16.28 -3.37
CA SER A 109 7.91 17.38 -2.39
C SER A 109 6.74 17.17 -1.46
N HIS A 110 6.82 17.69 -0.25
CA HIS A 110 5.82 17.50 0.82
C HIS A 110 5.59 16.07 1.26
N LEU A 111 6.51 15.14 0.92
CA LEU A 111 6.42 13.73 1.30
C LEU A 111 7.71 13.27 1.98
N THR A 112 7.57 12.67 3.15
CA THR A 112 8.64 11.99 3.85
C THR A 112 8.30 10.52 4.00
N VAL A 113 9.15 9.61 3.53
CA VAL A 113 9.01 8.18 3.77
C VAL A 113 9.84 7.79 4.99
N ARG A 114 9.22 7.08 5.94
CA ARG A 114 9.88 6.64 7.18
C ARG A 114 9.67 5.16 7.44
N GLN A 115 10.75 4.50 7.81
CA GLN A 115 10.65 3.15 8.35
C GLN A 115 10.17 3.21 9.80
N GLY A 116 9.10 2.46 10.07
CA GLY A 116 8.54 2.33 11.40
C GLY A 116 7.17 1.66 11.35
N GLU A 117 6.91 0.84 12.35
CA GLU A 117 5.59 0.24 12.54
C GLU A 117 4.73 1.17 13.37
N VAL A 118 3.61 1.60 12.81
CA VAL A 118 2.58 2.34 13.55
C VAL A 118 1.80 1.34 14.41
N VAL A 119 1.76 1.59 15.71
CA VAL A 119 1.11 0.73 16.70
C VAL A 119 -0.13 1.38 17.33
N ASP A 120 -0.26 2.70 17.23
CA ASP A 120 -1.37 3.41 17.82
C ASP A 120 -1.77 4.63 16.99
N ILE A 121 -3.07 4.93 17.00
CA ILE A 121 -3.66 6.17 16.48
C ILE A 121 -4.45 6.80 17.63
N ARG A 122 -4.01 7.97 18.07
CA ARG A 122 -4.65 8.70 19.15
C ARG A 122 -5.61 9.75 18.62
N THR A 123 -6.71 9.89 19.31
CA THR A 123 -7.76 10.84 18.95
C THR A 123 -7.98 11.83 20.07
N GLU A 124 -8.27 13.07 19.72
CA GLU A 124 -8.68 14.14 20.62
C GLU A 124 -9.95 14.79 20.09
N ASN A 125 -10.96 14.92 20.93
CA ASN A 125 -12.27 15.49 20.54
C ASN A 125 -12.89 14.82 19.29
N GLY A 126 -12.76 13.47 19.18
CA GLY A 126 -13.30 12.69 18.07
C GLY A 126 -12.53 12.84 16.74
N ARG A 127 -11.36 13.46 16.74
CA ARG A 127 -10.49 13.64 15.56
C ARG A 127 -9.14 12.98 15.78
N VAL A 128 -8.52 12.51 14.72
CA VAL A 128 -7.13 12.02 14.75
C VAL A 128 -6.22 13.17 15.15
N ALA A 129 -5.34 12.92 16.12
CA ALA A 129 -4.38 13.89 16.63
C ALA A 129 -2.93 13.39 16.48
N GLN A 130 -2.70 12.10 16.70
CA GLN A 130 -1.35 11.54 16.70
C GLN A 130 -1.32 10.14 16.10
N VAL A 131 -0.17 9.78 15.52
CA VAL A 131 0.23 8.39 15.28
C VAL A 131 1.48 8.06 16.11
N VAL A 132 1.54 6.84 16.63
CA VAL A 132 2.62 6.38 17.51
C VAL A 132 3.29 5.18 16.88
N LEU A 133 4.62 5.23 16.80
CA LEU A 133 5.42 4.11 16.32
C LEU A 133 5.76 3.13 17.47
N ARG A 134 6.08 1.89 17.13
CA ARG A 134 6.56 0.87 18.08
C ARG A 134 7.78 1.33 18.89
N THR A 135 8.60 2.22 18.33
CA THR A 135 9.76 2.82 19.01
C THR A 135 9.39 3.87 20.08
N GLY A 136 8.11 4.22 20.21
CA GLY A 136 7.62 5.27 21.07
C GLY A 136 7.61 6.66 20.43
N ALA A 137 8.10 6.82 19.21
CA ALA A 137 8.05 8.10 18.50
C ALA A 137 6.60 8.50 18.19
N VAL A 138 6.27 9.77 18.43
CA VAL A 138 4.93 10.33 18.25
C VAL A 138 4.95 11.40 17.16
N PHE A 139 4.00 11.32 16.24
CA PHE A 139 3.81 12.29 15.16
C PHE A 139 2.45 12.95 15.29
N GLN A 140 2.45 14.28 15.32
CA GLN A 140 1.22 15.08 15.28
C GLN A 140 0.68 15.07 13.85
N VAL A 141 -0.57 14.68 13.68
CA VAL A 141 -1.22 14.61 12.37
C VAL A 141 -2.69 15.02 12.45
N LYS A 142 -3.25 15.50 11.36
CA LYS A 142 -4.66 15.87 11.25
C LYS A 142 -5.53 14.72 10.76
N ALA A 143 -4.93 13.78 9.99
CA ALA A 143 -5.62 12.59 9.50
C ALA A 143 -4.63 11.44 9.31
N ALA A 144 -5.15 10.22 9.31
CA ALA A 144 -4.40 9.00 9.05
C ALA A 144 -5.12 8.17 7.98
N VAL A 145 -4.37 7.74 6.95
CA VAL A 145 -4.86 6.84 5.90
C VAL A 145 -4.25 5.47 6.12
N ILE A 146 -5.09 4.48 6.41
CA ILE A 146 -4.65 3.13 6.73
C ILE A 146 -4.59 2.31 5.44
N CYS A 147 -3.37 1.94 5.04
CA CYS A 147 -3.05 1.18 3.84
C CYS A 147 -2.22 -0.07 4.17
N SER A 148 -2.55 -0.72 5.29
CA SER A 148 -1.78 -1.83 5.87
C SER A 148 -1.77 -3.12 5.03
N GLY A 149 -2.63 -3.22 4.01
CA GLY A 149 -2.69 -4.38 3.12
C GLY A 149 -2.90 -5.69 3.89
N THR A 150 -2.06 -6.69 3.60
CA THR A 150 -2.10 -8.03 4.21
C THR A 150 -1.23 -8.16 5.46
N TYR A 151 -0.65 -7.06 5.95
CA TYR A 151 0.22 -7.07 7.14
C TYR A 151 -0.54 -6.92 8.45
N LEU A 152 -1.72 -6.29 8.44
CA LEU A 152 -2.52 -6.05 9.63
C LEU A 152 -3.04 -7.39 10.19
N HIS A 153 -2.45 -7.83 11.31
CA HIS A 153 -2.70 -9.14 11.92
C HIS A 153 -2.64 -10.26 10.86
N GLY A 154 -1.62 -10.18 9.98
CA GLY A 154 -1.45 -11.08 8.86
C GLY A 154 -1.26 -12.53 9.30
N ARG A 155 -1.67 -13.48 8.46
CA ARG A 155 -1.48 -14.91 8.69
C ARG A 155 -1.12 -15.58 7.38
N THR A 156 -0.02 -16.32 7.39
CA THR A 156 0.40 -17.17 6.27
C THR A 156 -0.04 -18.62 6.54
N ILE A 157 -0.61 -19.25 5.52
CA ILE A 157 -1.08 -20.64 5.59
C ILE A 157 -0.43 -21.40 4.44
N ILE A 158 0.39 -22.39 4.75
CA ILE A 158 1.08 -23.26 3.79
C ILE A 158 0.78 -24.71 4.19
N GLY A 159 -0.14 -25.37 3.50
CA GLY A 159 -0.65 -26.66 3.92
C GLY A 159 -1.29 -26.56 5.30
N GLU A 160 -0.80 -27.33 6.27
CA GLU A 160 -1.26 -27.32 7.66
C GLU A 160 -0.48 -26.33 8.54
N CYS A 161 0.62 -25.77 8.03
CA CYS A 161 1.40 -24.77 8.77
C CYS A 161 0.71 -23.41 8.74
N ILE A 162 0.42 -22.87 9.91
CA ILE A 162 -0.22 -21.56 10.09
C ILE A 162 0.70 -20.70 10.95
N GLU A 163 1.12 -19.57 10.41
CA GLU A 163 2.00 -18.62 11.09
C GLU A 163 1.42 -17.21 11.07
N GLU A 164 1.54 -16.49 12.18
CA GLU A 164 1.25 -15.06 12.22
C GLU A 164 2.42 -14.29 11.58
N SER A 165 2.28 -13.99 10.31
CA SER A 165 3.31 -13.33 9.51
C SER A 165 2.69 -12.46 8.42
N GLY A 166 3.48 -11.50 7.93
CA GLY A 166 3.19 -10.79 6.70
C GLY A 166 3.80 -11.48 5.49
N PRO A 167 3.60 -10.93 4.28
CA PRO A 167 4.23 -11.43 3.06
C PRO A 167 5.77 -11.45 3.15
N ASP A 168 6.39 -12.36 2.38
CA ASP A 168 7.84 -12.48 2.23
C ASP A 168 8.60 -12.67 3.56
N GLY A 169 7.98 -13.34 4.55
CA GLY A 169 8.60 -13.61 5.85
C GLY A 169 8.67 -12.40 6.79
N MET A 170 8.03 -11.29 6.46
CA MET A 170 7.96 -10.15 7.36
C MET A 170 6.96 -10.40 8.50
N HIS A 171 7.16 -9.72 9.63
CA HIS A 171 6.25 -9.86 10.76
C HIS A 171 4.88 -9.24 10.50
N ALA A 172 3.84 -9.75 11.16
CA ALA A 172 2.50 -9.19 11.15
C ALA A 172 2.42 -7.96 12.08
N ALA A 173 1.73 -6.91 11.64
CA ALA A 173 1.43 -5.74 12.46
C ALA A 173 0.19 -6.03 13.31
N THR A 174 0.36 -6.54 14.52
CA THR A 174 -0.75 -6.94 15.39
C THR A 174 -1.27 -5.82 16.28
N ALA A 175 -0.38 -5.01 16.84
CA ALA A 175 -0.74 -3.97 17.83
C ALA A 175 -1.74 -2.94 17.29
N LEU A 176 -1.61 -2.52 16.03
CA LEU A 176 -2.54 -1.58 15.41
C LEU A 176 -3.96 -2.16 15.29
N THR A 177 -4.10 -3.48 15.10
CA THR A 177 -5.41 -4.15 15.01
C THR A 177 -6.24 -3.94 16.27
N GLU A 178 -5.64 -4.18 17.43
CA GLU A 178 -6.32 -4.01 18.73
C GLU A 178 -6.75 -2.56 18.93
N ARG A 179 -5.89 -1.64 18.54
CA ARG A 179 -6.17 -0.21 18.65
C ARG A 179 -7.31 0.24 17.74
N LEU A 180 -7.38 -0.26 16.51
CA LEU A 180 -8.47 0.04 15.59
C LEU A 180 -9.82 -0.51 16.10
N LEU A 181 -9.82 -1.71 16.66
CA LEU A 181 -11.01 -2.27 17.32
C LEU A 181 -11.45 -1.42 18.52
N ALA A 182 -10.52 -0.94 19.34
CA ALA A 182 -10.81 -0.05 20.47
C ALA A 182 -11.36 1.31 20.02
N LEU A 183 -11.03 1.79 18.80
CA LEU A 183 -11.61 2.97 18.19
C LEU A 183 -13.01 2.71 17.58
N GLY A 184 -13.55 1.49 17.69
CA GLY A 184 -14.87 1.14 17.19
C GLY A 184 -14.90 0.76 15.71
N LEU A 185 -13.75 0.54 15.06
CA LEU A 185 -13.69 0.12 13.67
C LEU A 185 -13.90 -1.40 13.57
N PRO A 186 -14.95 -1.88 12.89
CA PRO A 186 -15.19 -3.31 12.74
C PRO A 186 -14.20 -3.90 11.74
N LEU A 187 -13.36 -4.83 12.19
CA LEU A 187 -12.39 -5.51 11.35
C LEU A 187 -12.85 -6.94 11.04
N ARG A 188 -12.62 -7.37 9.81
CA ARG A 188 -12.86 -8.75 9.36
C ARG A 188 -11.66 -9.28 8.61
N ARG A 189 -11.41 -10.59 8.77
CA ARG A 189 -10.36 -11.27 8.00
C ARG A 189 -10.88 -11.65 6.63
N PHE A 190 -10.08 -11.36 5.61
CA PHE A 190 -10.29 -11.83 4.25
C PHE A 190 -9.18 -12.80 3.84
N LYS A 191 -9.53 -13.71 2.93
CA LYS A 191 -8.59 -14.64 2.30
C LYS A 191 -8.38 -14.24 0.83
#